data_2cec5c67ca3fadd716fda762cb0d52cc
#
_entry.id   2cec5c67ca3fadd716fda762cb0d52cc
#
_cell.length_a   1.000
_cell.length_b   1.000
_cell.length_c   1.000
_cell.angle_alpha   90.00
_cell.angle_beta   90.00
_cell.angle_gamma   90.00
#
_symmetry.space_group_name_H-M   'P 1'
#
loop_
_entity.id
_entity.type
_entity.pdbx_description
1 polymer ?
#
loop_
_entity_poly.entity_id
_entity_poly.type
_entity_poly.pdbx_seq_one_letter_code
_entity_poly.pdbx_strand_id
1 'polypeptide(L)'
;VPENIVEKASFPFIDIHSHHFQMATQDLSELISSMDNMNMAVMVNLSGGSGEGLKNMMDNINRNYPNRFVVFANVNFDGVGNPDWADNAVRQLEQDVKNGAKGLKIYKSLGLRNKDIEGNRIRIDDRRLDPVWAKCGELGIPVLIHAADPKSFWDPMDSDNERWLELKTRPRRKRSADNPAPWEQIIGEQHNMFKRHTQTKFINAHMGWYANNLQKLAELMEEMPNMYVGIGAVIAELGRQPRNAHNLFINYQDRILFGKDSYQPEEFPTYFRVLETADEYFPYYKKYHAFWAMYGLNLPDEVLKKVYYKNALTLLPGLDQSLFEN
;
A
#
# COMPACT_ATOMS: atom_id res chain seq x y z
N VAL A 1 21.26 20.20 14.25
CA VAL A 1 21.30 18.82 13.73
C VAL A 1 21.84 18.91 12.31
N PRO A 2 22.86 18.12 11.93
CA PRO A 2 23.31 18.06 10.54
C PRO A 2 22.13 17.64 9.64
N GLU A 3 21.97 18.31 8.50
CA GLU A 3 20.98 17.90 7.52
C GLU A 3 21.64 17.04 6.45
N ASN A 4 21.26 15.76 6.41
CA ASN A 4 21.53 14.90 5.27
C ASN A 4 20.26 14.82 4.42
N ILE A 5 20.13 15.75 3.49
CA ILE A 5 19.01 15.72 2.54
C ILE A 5 19.33 14.66 1.50
N VAL A 6 18.57 13.57 1.51
CA VAL A 6 18.68 12.48 0.54
C VAL A 6 17.63 12.72 -0.54
N GLU A 7 17.99 13.50 -1.56
CA GLU A 7 17.07 13.85 -2.66
C GLU A 7 16.75 12.68 -3.57
N LYS A 8 17.68 11.73 -3.68
CA LYS A 8 17.61 10.56 -4.55
C LYS A 8 17.90 9.30 -3.75
N ALA A 9 17.11 8.25 -3.92
CA ALA A 9 17.33 6.95 -3.28
C ALA A 9 18.69 6.36 -3.70
N SER A 10 19.42 5.76 -2.75
CA SER A 10 20.74 5.13 -2.99
C SER A 10 20.68 3.97 -3.97
N PHE A 11 19.53 3.32 -4.10
CA PHE A 11 19.28 2.23 -5.05
C PHE A 11 18.03 2.51 -5.87
N PRO A 12 17.90 1.95 -7.10
CA PRO A 12 16.65 1.97 -7.83
C PRO A 12 15.51 1.40 -6.98
N PHE A 13 14.32 1.98 -7.07
CA PHE A 13 13.19 1.48 -6.27
C PHE A 13 11.91 1.35 -7.07
N ILE A 14 11.02 0.52 -6.54
CA ILE A 14 9.65 0.35 -6.97
C ILE A 14 8.74 0.98 -5.93
N ASP A 15 7.97 2.01 -6.31
CA ASP A 15 6.87 2.48 -5.47
C ASP A 15 5.65 1.58 -5.71
N ILE A 16 5.34 0.69 -4.74
CA ILE A 16 4.20 -0.23 -4.85
C ILE A 16 2.85 0.43 -4.56
N HIS A 17 2.82 1.69 -4.15
CA HIS A 17 1.60 2.34 -3.69
C HIS A 17 1.47 3.77 -4.23
N SER A 18 0.97 3.88 -5.45
CA SER A 18 0.68 5.17 -6.07
C SER A 18 -0.71 5.18 -6.73
N HIS A 19 -1.26 6.35 -6.95
CA HIS A 19 -2.60 6.56 -7.50
C HIS A 19 -2.60 7.59 -8.63
N HIS A 20 -2.81 7.13 -9.87
CA HIS A 20 -2.88 7.97 -11.07
C HIS A 20 -4.10 7.60 -11.92
N PHE A 21 -5.15 8.40 -11.85
CA PHE A 21 -6.42 8.10 -12.49
C PHE A 21 -6.47 8.43 -13.98
N GLN A 22 -5.55 9.27 -14.48
CA GLN A 22 -5.60 9.81 -15.85
C GLN A 22 -4.58 9.20 -16.80
N MET A 23 -3.86 8.14 -16.40
CA MET A 23 -2.79 7.54 -17.19
C MET A 23 -3.23 7.00 -18.56
N ALA A 24 -4.53 6.78 -18.79
CA ALA A 24 -5.05 6.36 -20.09
C ALA A 24 -4.88 7.42 -21.19
N THR A 25 -4.85 8.71 -20.82
CA THR A 25 -4.83 9.84 -21.76
C THR A 25 -3.75 10.88 -21.47
N GLN A 26 -3.10 10.79 -20.30
CA GLN A 26 -2.09 11.74 -19.86
C GLN A 26 -0.77 11.54 -20.62
N ASP A 27 -0.09 12.64 -20.96
CA ASP A 27 1.35 12.58 -21.29
C ASP A 27 2.14 12.25 -20.02
N LEU A 28 2.92 11.18 -20.08
CA LEU A 28 3.67 10.63 -18.93
C LEU A 28 5.12 11.16 -18.86
N SER A 29 5.55 12.01 -19.77
CA SER A 29 6.94 12.46 -19.87
C SER A 29 7.44 13.19 -18.61
N GLU A 30 6.62 14.10 -18.06
CA GLU A 30 6.96 14.80 -16.83
C GLU A 30 7.00 13.85 -15.63
N LEU A 31 6.09 12.88 -15.58
CA LEU A 31 6.07 11.87 -14.53
C LEU A 31 7.33 11.00 -14.57
N ILE A 32 7.74 10.55 -15.76
CA ILE A 32 8.99 9.79 -15.97
C ILE A 32 10.19 10.63 -15.55
N SER A 33 10.29 11.88 -15.98
CA SER A 33 11.39 12.76 -15.57
C SER A 33 11.47 12.90 -14.04
N SER A 34 10.33 13.05 -13.39
CA SER A 34 10.26 13.12 -11.92
C SER A 34 10.70 11.80 -11.27
N MET A 35 10.29 10.66 -11.81
CA MET A 35 10.72 9.33 -11.35
C MET A 35 12.25 9.15 -11.47
N ASP A 36 12.83 9.53 -12.62
CA ASP A 36 14.27 9.40 -12.87
C ASP A 36 15.10 10.26 -11.92
N ASN A 37 14.63 11.46 -11.60
CA ASN A 37 15.30 12.37 -10.67
C ASN A 37 15.46 11.78 -9.27
N MET A 38 14.53 10.93 -8.82
CA MET A 38 14.57 10.31 -7.50
C MET A 38 15.02 8.84 -7.49
N ASN A 39 15.42 8.29 -8.65
CA ASN A 39 15.81 6.88 -8.84
C ASN A 39 14.64 5.88 -8.76
N MET A 40 13.41 6.31 -9.06
CA MET A 40 12.25 5.42 -9.14
C MET A 40 12.26 4.67 -10.48
N ALA A 41 12.64 3.39 -10.45
CA ALA A 41 12.67 2.56 -11.65
C ALA A 41 11.27 2.21 -12.16
N VAL A 42 10.37 1.84 -11.24
CA VAL A 42 8.99 1.42 -11.56
C VAL A 42 8.00 2.02 -10.57
N MET A 43 6.86 2.44 -11.09
CA MET A 43 5.71 2.88 -10.29
C MET A 43 4.55 1.90 -10.46
N VAL A 44 3.96 1.46 -9.35
CA VAL A 44 2.73 0.67 -9.35
C VAL A 44 1.54 1.60 -9.20
N ASN A 45 0.76 1.76 -10.26
CA ASN A 45 -0.50 2.49 -10.22
C ASN A 45 -1.63 1.57 -9.73
N LEU A 46 -2.17 1.88 -8.57
CA LEU A 46 -3.25 1.14 -7.93
C LEU A 46 -4.66 1.57 -8.38
N SER A 47 -4.74 2.54 -9.28
CA SER A 47 -6.00 3.12 -9.78
C SER A 47 -6.25 2.74 -11.24
N GLY A 48 -5.98 1.48 -11.59
CA GLY A 48 -6.14 0.97 -12.96
C GLY A 48 -7.60 0.84 -13.41
N GLY A 49 -8.54 0.78 -12.46
CA GLY A 49 -9.93 0.48 -12.78
C GLY A 49 -10.11 -0.95 -13.28
N SER A 50 -10.93 -1.14 -14.29
CA SER A 50 -11.21 -2.43 -14.95
C SER A 50 -11.65 -2.25 -16.40
N GLY A 51 -11.67 -3.35 -17.17
CA GLY A 51 -12.22 -3.39 -18.51
C GLY A 51 -11.50 -2.47 -19.51
N GLU A 52 -12.27 -1.77 -20.32
CA GLU A 52 -11.74 -0.91 -21.39
C GLU A 52 -10.89 0.26 -20.82
N GLY A 53 -11.23 0.79 -19.65
CA GLY A 53 -10.44 1.85 -19.01
C GLY A 53 -9.04 1.39 -18.65
N LEU A 54 -8.91 0.19 -18.06
CA LEU A 54 -7.62 -0.43 -17.76
C LEU A 54 -6.85 -0.74 -19.06
N LYS A 55 -7.51 -1.30 -20.07
CA LYS A 55 -6.88 -1.59 -21.36
C LYS A 55 -6.30 -0.33 -22.00
N ASN A 56 -7.06 0.75 -22.06
CA ASN A 56 -6.59 2.03 -22.62
C ASN A 56 -5.39 2.60 -21.85
N MET A 57 -5.37 2.44 -20.52
CA MET A 57 -4.25 2.82 -19.69
C MET A 57 -2.99 2.00 -20.04
N MET A 58 -3.14 0.68 -20.16
CA MET A 58 -2.04 -0.21 -20.54
C MET A 58 -1.53 0.07 -21.96
N ASP A 59 -2.42 0.37 -22.90
CA ASP A 59 -2.06 0.74 -24.28
C ASP A 59 -1.22 2.04 -24.31
N ASN A 60 -1.56 3.06 -23.51
CA ASN A 60 -0.78 4.28 -23.41
C ASN A 60 0.61 4.03 -22.78
N ILE A 61 0.65 3.27 -21.68
CA ILE A 61 1.89 2.92 -20.98
C ILE A 61 2.82 2.13 -21.90
N ASN A 62 2.33 1.05 -22.51
CA ASN A 62 3.13 0.15 -23.33
C ASN A 62 3.67 0.82 -24.61
N ARG A 63 2.93 1.80 -25.15
CA ARG A 63 3.35 2.54 -26.34
C ARG A 63 4.50 3.51 -26.04
N ASN A 64 4.45 4.17 -24.87
CA ASN A 64 5.33 5.30 -24.60
C ASN A 64 6.47 4.95 -23.61
N TYR A 65 6.18 4.16 -22.57
CA TYR A 65 7.12 3.88 -21.48
C TYR A 65 6.97 2.44 -20.97
N PRO A 66 7.22 1.43 -21.82
CA PRO A 66 7.17 0.04 -21.40
C PRO A 66 8.12 -0.21 -20.23
N ASN A 67 7.71 -1.07 -19.30
CA ASN A 67 8.46 -1.47 -18.10
C ASN A 67 8.58 -0.40 -16.99
N ARG A 68 8.11 0.84 -17.18
CA ARG A 68 8.19 1.89 -16.14
C ARG A 68 6.97 1.94 -15.21
N PHE A 69 5.87 1.32 -15.61
CA PHE A 69 4.63 1.30 -14.84
C PHE A 69 4.05 -0.10 -14.74
N VAL A 70 3.52 -0.39 -13.56
CA VAL A 70 2.68 -1.57 -13.31
C VAL A 70 1.28 -1.07 -12.95
N VAL A 71 0.25 -1.74 -13.43
CA VAL A 71 -1.14 -1.37 -13.14
C VAL A 71 -1.82 -2.50 -12.37
N PHE A 72 -2.49 -2.16 -11.28
CA PHE A 72 -3.37 -3.07 -10.55
C PHE A 72 -4.82 -2.82 -10.95
N ALA A 73 -5.55 -3.89 -11.19
CA ALA A 73 -6.98 -3.86 -11.43
C ALA A 73 -7.75 -3.49 -10.15
N ASN A 74 -9.01 -3.06 -10.34
CA ASN A 74 -9.95 -2.83 -9.23
C ASN A 74 -11.21 -3.65 -9.45
N VAL A 75 -11.83 -4.13 -8.37
CA VAL A 75 -13.13 -4.83 -8.42
C VAL A 75 -14.24 -3.88 -7.99
N ASN A 76 -15.35 -3.91 -8.71
CA ASN A 76 -16.57 -3.26 -8.30
C ASN A 76 -17.38 -4.17 -7.37
N PHE A 77 -17.72 -3.68 -6.18
CA PHE A 77 -18.50 -4.41 -5.18
C PHE A 77 -20.01 -4.13 -5.27
N ASP A 78 -20.44 -3.30 -6.23
CA ASP A 78 -21.86 -3.10 -6.47
C ASP A 78 -22.49 -4.42 -6.93
N GLY A 79 -23.63 -4.76 -6.37
CA GLY A 79 -24.34 -6.00 -6.69
C GLY A 79 -23.89 -7.23 -5.92
N VAL A 80 -22.97 -7.13 -4.95
CA VAL A 80 -22.68 -8.24 -4.01
C VAL A 80 -23.97 -8.70 -3.34
N GLY A 81 -24.25 -10.01 -3.45
CA GLY A 81 -25.51 -10.63 -3.06
C GLY A 81 -26.33 -11.12 -4.26
N ASN A 82 -26.08 -10.62 -5.48
CA ASN A 82 -26.60 -11.26 -6.68
C ASN A 82 -25.89 -12.59 -6.94
N PRO A 83 -26.60 -13.63 -7.39
CA PRO A 83 -26.02 -14.97 -7.56
C PRO A 83 -24.82 -15.04 -8.52
N ASP A 84 -24.79 -14.17 -9.52
CA ASP A 84 -23.76 -14.12 -10.59
C ASP A 84 -22.65 -13.11 -10.35
N TRP A 85 -22.70 -12.33 -9.23
CA TRP A 85 -21.73 -11.29 -8.96
C TRP A 85 -20.29 -11.83 -8.92
N ALA A 86 -20.06 -12.93 -8.19
CA ALA A 86 -18.73 -13.49 -8.01
C ALA A 86 -18.14 -13.98 -9.34
N ASP A 87 -18.93 -14.66 -10.15
CA ASP A 87 -18.51 -15.17 -11.46
C ASP A 87 -18.19 -14.02 -12.41
N ASN A 88 -18.99 -12.94 -12.39
CA ASN A 88 -18.76 -11.74 -13.19
C ASN A 88 -17.46 -11.03 -12.75
N ALA A 89 -17.24 -10.88 -11.44
CA ALA A 89 -16.04 -10.25 -10.89
C ALA A 89 -14.77 -11.03 -11.25
N VAL A 90 -14.83 -12.36 -11.15
CA VAL A 90 -13.72 -13.26 -11.54
C VAL A 90 -13.41 -13.18 -13.02
N ARG A 91 -14.43 -13.24 -13.90
CA ARG A 91 -14.22 -13.11 -15.36
C ARG A 91 -13.62 -11.75 -15.74
N GLN A 92 -14.10 -10.67 -15.08
CA GLN A 92 -13.54 -9.34 -15.34
C GLN A 92 -12.08 -9.27 -14.89
N LEU A 93 -11.73 -9.79 -13.71
CA LEU A 93 -10.36 -9.83 -13.22
C LEU A 93 -9.43 -10.63 -14.15
N GLU A 94 -9.87 -11.79 -14.63
CA GLU A 94 -9.11 -12.58 -15.61
C GLU A 94 -8.87 -11.80 -16.90
N GLN A 95 -9.87 -11.05 -17.37
CA GLN A 95 -9.71 -10.23 -18.57
C GLN A 95 -8.75 -9.06 -18.31
N ASP A 96 -8.82 -8.43 -17.13
CA ASP A 96 -7.93 -7.32 -16.77
C ASP A 96 -6.46 -7.78 -16.66
N VAL A 97 -6.23 -8.99 -16.14
CA VAL A 97 -4.88 -9.59 -16.13
C VAL A 97 -4.39 -9.90 -17.55
N LYS A 98 -5.25 -10.40 -18.42
CA LYS A 98 -4.92 -10.58 -19.87
C LYS A 98 -4.61 -9.26 -20.56
N ASN A 99 -5.26 -8.18 -20.16
CA ASN A 99 -5.02 -6.83 -20.64
C ASN A 99 -3.74 -6.19 -20.03
N GLY A 100 -3.06 -6.86 -19.08
CA GLY A 100 -1.77 -6.46 -18.54
C GLY A 100 -1.75 -6.06 -17.07
N ALA A 101 -2.86 -6.13 -16.35
CA ALA A 101 -2.84 -5.92 -14.89
C ALA A 101 -1.96 -6.96 -14.19
N LYS A 102 -1.15 -6.52 -13.21
CA LYS A 102 -0.19 -7.36 -12.47
C LYS A 102 -0.58 -7.61 -11.02
N GLY A 103 -1.73 -7.14 -10.60
CA GLY A 103 -2.24 -7.30 -9.24
C GLY A 103 -3.65 -6.74 -9.11
N LEU A 104 -4.21 -6.90 -7.93
CA LEU A 104 -5.52 -6.39 -7.56
C LEU A 104 -5.40 -5.37 -6.44
N LYS A 105 -6.02 -4.19 -6.57
CA LYS A 105 -6.13 -3.20 -5.48
C LYS A 105 -7.52 -3.22 -4.88
N ILE A 106 -7.56 -3.31 -3.56
CA ILE A 106 -8.77 -3.13 -2.76
C ILE A 106 -8.64 -1.85 -1.94
N TYR A 107 -9.61 -0.96 -2.13
CA TYR A 107 -9.70 0.29 -1.38
C TYR A 107 -10.40 0.07 -0.02
N LYS A 108 -10.12 0.95 0.93
CA LYS A 108 -10.77 0.94 2.27
C LYS A 108 -12.28 1.12 2.26
N SER A 109 -12.88 1.42 1.11
CA SER A 109 -14.33 1.41 0.95
C SER A 109 -14.92 0.04 1.26
N LEU A 110 -14.22 -1.05 0.93
CA LEU A 110 -14.55 -2.38 1.43
C LEU A 110 -14.31 -2.42 2.94
N GLY A 111 -15.31 -2.88 3.69
CA GLY A 111 -15.30 -2.85 5.15
C GLY A 111 -15.74 -1.52 5.77
N LEU A 112 -15.66 -0.38 5.04
CA LEU A 112 -16.10 0.91 5.57
C LEU A 112 -17.40 1.43 4.96
N ARG A 113 -17.60 1.28 3.65
CA ARG A 113 -18.70 1.97 2.94
C ARG A 113 -19.45 1.12 1.95
N ASN A 114 -18.79 0.13 1.33
CA ASN A 114 -19.47 -0.73 0.36
C ASN A 114 -20.60 -1.51 1.03
N LYS A 115 -21.72 -1.58 0.35
CA LYS A 115 -22.93 -2.26 0.80
C LYS A 115 -23.36 -3.28 -0.23
N ASP A 116 -23.97 -4.37 0.24
CA ASP A 116 -24.59 -5.37 -0.61
C ASP A 116 -25.98 -4.91 -1.11
N ILE A 117 -26.62 -5.76 -1.91
CA ILE A 117 -27.95 -5.47 -2.48
C ILE A 117 -29.05 -5.28 -1.42
N GLU A 118 -28.82 -5.73 -0.19
CA GLU A 118 -29.74 -5.57 0.94
C GLU A 118 -29.45 -4.29 1.75
N GLY A 119 -28.36 -3.57 1.39
CA GLY A 119 -27.91 -2.37 2.09
C GLY A 119 -27.03 -2.63 3.32
N ASN A 120 -26.64 -3.88 3.57
CA ASN A 120 -25.74 -4.24 4.65
C ASN A 120 -24.28 -3.92 4.29
N ARG A 121 -23.46 -3.56 5.29
CA ARG A 121 -22.02 -3.37 5.12
C ARG A 121 -21.39 -4.69 4.64
N ILE A 122 -20.66 -4.64 3.55
CA ILE A 122 -19.86 -5.78 3.10
C ILE A 122 -18.62 -5.89 4.00
N ARG A 123 -18.51 -7.04 4.67
CA ARG A 123 -17.34 -7.38 5.48
C ARG A 123 -16.15 -7.73 4.59
N ILE A 124 -14.93 -7.49 5.06
CA ILE A 124 -13.74 -7.87 4.29
C ILE A 124 -13.61 -9.40 4.18
N ASP A 125 -14.04 -10.15 5.20
CA ASP A 125 -14.04 -11.61 5.22
C ASP A 125 -15.34 -12.25 4.71
N ASP A 126 -16.19 -11.48 4.03
CA ASP A 126 -17.42 -12.01 3.44
C ASP A 126 -17.11 -13.14 2.45
N ARG A 127 -17.73 -14.29 2.65
CA ARG A 127 -17.46 -15.46 1.84
C ARG A 127 -17.91 -15.33 0.38
N ARG A 128 -18.83 -14.43 0.10
CA ARG A 128 -19.24 -14.10 -1.29
C ARG A 128 -18.09 -13.54 -2.10
N LEU A 129 -17.04 -13.00 -1.44
CA LEU A 129 -15.84 -12.45 -2.06
C LEU A 129 -14.73 -13.49 -2.25
N ASP A 130 -14.82 -14.65 -1.61
CA ASP A 130 -13.79 -15.69 -1.65
C ASP A 130 -13.33 -16.09 -3.07
N PRO A 131 -14.23 -16.19 -4.09
CA PRO A 131 -13.81 -16.50 -5.45
C PRO A 131 -12.82 -15.50 -6.05
N VAL A 132 -12.92 -14.22 -5.71
CA VAL A 132 -12.01 -13.16 -6.20
C VAL A 132 -10.62 -13.36 -5.59
N TRP A 133 -10.55 -13.62 -4.28
CA TRP A 133 -9.27 -13.85 -3.60
C TRP A 133 -8.60 -15.14 -4.08
N ALA A 134 -9.34 -16.21 -4.20
CA ALA A 134 -8.84 -17.47 -4.74
C ALA A 134 -8.30 -17.30 -6.16
N LYS A 135 -9.01 -16.58 -7.02
CA LYS A 135 -8.58 -16.31 -8.38
C LYS A 135 -7.25 -15.52 -8.44
N CYS A 136 -7.02 -14.57 -7.55
CA CYS A 136 -5.72 -13.90 -7.47
C CYS A 136 -4.58 -14.89 -7.19
N GLY A 137 -4.80 -15.87 -6.29
CA GLY A 137 -3.85 -16.95 -6.02
C GLY A 137 -3.60 -17.85 -7.23
N GLU A 138 -4.65 -18.26 -7.95
CA GLU A 138 -4.55 -19.05 -9.18
C GLU A 138 -3.78 -18.32 -10.28
N LEU A 139 -4.02 -17.02 -10.44
CA LEU A 139 -3.33 -16.17 -11.42
C LEU A 139 -1.91 -15.79 -10.99
N GLY A 140 -1.52 -16.08 -9.74
CA GLY A 140 -0.21 -15.72 -9.20
C GLY A 140 0.01 -14.23 -9.02
N ILE A 141 -1.06 -13.43 -8.90
CA ILE A 141 -1.00 -11.97 -8.74
C ILE A 141 -1.25 -11.57 -7.28
N PRO A 142 -0.54 -10.55 -6.75
CA PRO A 142 -0.77 -10.07 -5.39
C PRO A 142 -2.05 -9.24 -5.27
N VAL A 143 -2.59 -9.20 -4.05
CA VAL A 143 -3.67 -8.30 -3.67
C VAL A 143 -3.12 -7.23 -2.73
N LEU A 144 -3.09 -5.97 -3.14
CA LEU A 144 -2.78 -4.86 -2.24
C LEU A 144 -4.09 -4.33 -1.65
N ILE A 145 -4.25 -4.47 -0.36
CA ILE A 145 -5.46 -4.06 0.35
C ILE A 145 -5.19 -2.96 1.37
N HIS A 146 -6.03 -1.92 1.32
CA HIS A 146 -6.13 -0.89 2.33
C HIS A 146 -7.42 -1.12 3.13
N ALA A 147 -7.31 -1.63 4.35
CA ALA A 147 -8.43 -1.76 5.28
C ALA A 147 -8.38 -0.67 6.34
N ALA A 148 -9.53 -0.21 6.78
CA ALA A 148 -9.69 0.79 7.84
C ALA A 148 -8.94 2.13 7.61
N ASP A 149 -8.67 2.83 8.69
CA ASP A 149 -7.83 4.04 8.87
C ASP A 149 -7.00 3.83 10.15
N PRO A 150 -6.06 4.72 10.53
CA PRO A 150 -5.33 4.60 11.79
C PRO A 150 -6.26 4.39 13.00
N LYS A 151 -5.89 3.53 13.93
CA LYS A 151 -6.69 3.22 15.13
C LYS A 151 -7.10 4.48 15.89
N SER A 152 -6.20 5.45 15.99
CA SER A 152 -6.45 6.76 16.62
C SER A 152 -7.66 7.52 16.06
N PHE A 153 -8.15 7.15 14.86
CA PHE A 153 -9.39 7.75 14.32
C PHE A 153 -10.64 7.23 15.04
N TRP A 154 -10.56 6.07 15.72
CA TRP A 154 -11.62 5.52 16.58
C TRP A 154 -11.42 5.91 18.05
N ASP A 155 -10.19 6.16 18.50
CA ASP A 155 -9.87 6.47 19.88
C ASP A 155 -10.43 7.84 20.33
N PRO A 156 -10.64 8.08 21.62
CA PRO A 156 -11.09 9.38 22.14
C PRO A 156 -10.22 10.55 21.67
N MET A 157 -10.81 11.74 21.63
CA MET A 157 -10.11 12.99 21.28
C MET A 157 -9.54 13.65 22.53
N ASP A 158 -8.59 12.99 23.18
CA ASP A 158 -7.91 13.42 24.40
C ASP A 158 -6.40 13.62 24.19
N SER A 159 -5.64 13.77 25.27
CA SER A 159 -4.18 13.98 25.26
C SER A 159 -3.40 12.76 24.76
N ASP A 160 -3.98 11.58 24.77
CA ASP A 160 -3.31 10.33 24.39
C ASP A 160 -3.49 10.02 22.88
N ASN A 161 -4.36 10.75 22.19
CA ASN A 161 -4.59 10.57 20.77
C ASN A 161 -3.46 11.21 19.95
N GLU A 162 -2.54 10.41 19.43
CA GLU A 162 -1.39 10.87 18.64
C GLU A 162 -1.78 11.63 17.34
N ARG A 163 -3.01 11.47 16.85
CA ARG A 163 -3.57 12.15 15.67
C ARG A 163 -4.52 13.28 16.03
N TRP A 164 -4.48 13.76 17.27
CA TRP A 164 -5.39 14.79 17.76
C TRP A 164 -5.45 16.03 16.85
N LEU A 165 -4.28 16.57 16.44
CA LEU A 165 -4.22 17.75 15.57
C LEU A 165 -4.85 17.49 14.21
N GLU A 166 -4.55 16.35 13.60
CA GLU A 166 -5.14 15.93 12.33
C GLU A 166 -6.66 15.84 12.41
N LEU A 167 -7.18 15.19 13.44
CA LEU A 167 -8.61 15.02 13.63
C LEU A 167 -9.31 16.33 14.02
N LYS A 168 -8.62 17.22 14.75
CA LYS A 168 -9.13 18.55 15.08
C LYS A 168 -9.29 19.42 13.84
N THR A 169 -8.30 19.36 12.92
CA THR A 169 -8.31 20.14 11.68
C THR A 169 -9.11 19.48 10.55
N ARG A 170 -9.35 18.17 10.65
CA ARG A 170 -10.08 17.37 9.66
C ARG A 170 -11.11 16.44 10.33
N PRO A 171 -12.15 17.00 10.98
CA PRO A 171 -13.07 16.24 11.84
C PRO A 171 -13.84 15.13 11.10
N ARG A 172 -13.97 15.23 9.77
CA ARG A 172 -14.63 14.18 8.95
C ARG A 172 -13.86 12.85 8.94
N ARG A 173 -12.58 12.83 9.38
CA ARG A 173 -11.78 11.61 9.50
C ARG A 173 -12.08 10.84 10.78
N LYS A 174 -12.57 11.51 11.83
CA LYS A 174 -12.93 10.88 13.09
C LYS A 174 -14.03 9.84 12.87
N ARG A 175 -13.85 8.68 13.48
CA ARG A 175 -14.84 7.58 13.50
C ARG A 175 -15.48 7.51 14.89
N SER A 176 -16.72 7.04 14.96
CA SER A 176 -17.31 6.60 16.23
C SER A 176 -16.93 5.14 16.49
N ALA A 177 -17.02 4.71 17.75
CA ALA A 177 -16.59 3.37 18.14
C ALA A 177 -17.25 2.25 17.31
N ASP A 178 -18.51 2.43 16.90
CA ASP A 178 -19.31 1.41 16.24
C ASP A 178 -19.68 1.74 14.79
N ASN A 179 -19.21 2.85 14.24
CA ASN A 179 -19.59 3.26 12.89
C ASN A 179 -18.34 3.47 11.98
N PRO A 180 -18.21 2.65 10.94
CA PRO A 180 -19.15 1.62 10.43
C PRO A 180 -19.11 0.30 11.23
N ALA A 181 -18.07 0.08 12.01
CA ALA A 181 -17.83 -1.03 12.92
C ALA A 181 -16.64 -0.69 13.84
N PRO A 182 -16.40 -1.40 14.96
CA PRO A 182 -15.20 -1.29 15.75
C PRO A 182 -13.95 -1.52 14.89
N TRP A 183 -12.86 -0.79 15.16
CA TRP A 183 -11.61 -0.91 14.41
C TRP A 183 -11.07 -2.34 14.40
N GLU A 184 -11.05 -2.98 15.57
CA GLU A 184 -10.58 -4.35 15.77
C GLU A 184 -11.38 -5.36 14.95
N GLN A 185 -12.67 -5.12 14.76
CA GLN A 185 -13.50 -5.97 13.92
C GLN A 185 -13.09 -5.86 12.45
N ILE A 186 -12.92 -4.64 11.91
CA ILE A 186 -12.57 -4.43 10.50
C ILE A 186 -11.20 -5.03 10.19
N ILE A 187 -10.23 -4.83 11.07
CA ILE A 187 -8.89 -5.41 10.93
C ILE A 187 -8.92 -6.92 11.12
N GLY A 188 -9.72 -7.43 12.05
CA GLY A 188 -9.93 -8.88 12.23
C GLY A 188 -10.54 -9.54 11.01
N GLU A 189 -11.50 -8.90 10.35
CA GLU A 189 -12.06 -9.37 9.06
C GLU A 189 -10.98 -9.51 7.99
N GLN A 190 -10.05 -8.54 7.88
CA GLN A 190 -8.93 -8.64 6.95
C GLN A 190 -8.01 -9.83 7.28
N HIS A 191 -7.66 -10.02 8.55
CA HIS A 191 -6.82 -11.13 8.98
C HIS A 191 -7.51 -12.50 8.73
N ASN A 192 -8.83 -12.61 8.98
CA ASN A 192 -9.59 -13.81 8.68
C ASN A 192 -9.53 -14.18 7.19
N MET A 193 -9.61 -13.19 6.32
CA MET A 193 -9.50 -13.37 4.87
C MET A 193 -8.09 -13.83 4.49
N PHE A 194 -7.01 -13.23 5.03
CA PHE A 194 -5.62 -13.64 4.77
C PHE A 194 -5.37 -15.10 5.18
N LYS A 195 -5.82 -15.49 6.37
CA LYS A 195 -5.68 -16.86 6.90
C LYS A 195 -6.44 -17.88 6.07
N ARG A 196 -7.57 -17.49 5.48
CA ARG A 196 -8.37 -18.39 4.66
C ARG A 196 -7.79 -18.61 3.26
N HIS A 197 -7.13 -17.60 2.70
CA HIS A 197 -6.59 -17.64 1.34
C HIS A 197 -5.06 -17.72 1.33
N THR A 198 -4.50 -18.79 1.86
CA THR A 198 -3.04 -18.96 2.05
C THR A 198 -2.25 -19.03 0.75
N GLN A 199 -2.90 -19.34 -0.38
CA GLN A 199 -2.26 -19.35 -1.71
C GLN A 199 -2.18 -17.96 -2.35
N THR A 200 -2.91 -16.99 -1.83
CA THR A 200 -2.93 -15.62 -2.30
C THR A 200 -1.95 -14.77 -1.49
N LYS A 201 -1.10 -14.02 -2.15
CA LYS A 201 -0.18 -13.09 -1.50
C LYS A 201 -0.87 -11.75 -1.29
N PHE A 202 -0.91 -11.29 -0.04
CA PHE A 202 -1.52 -10.03 0.33
C PHE A 202 -0.47 -9.01 0.71
N ILE A 203 -0.56 -7.81 0.14
CA ILE A 203 0.23 -6.65 0.54
C ILE A 203 -0.68 -5.78 1.41
N ASN A 204 -0.43 -5.79 2.72
CA ASN A 204 -1.18 -5.02 3.69
C ASN A 204 -0.66 -3.58 3.68
N ALA A 205 -1.45 -2.67 3.10
CA ALA A 205 -1.09 -1.27 2.99
C ALA A 205 -0.91 -0.63 4.38
N HIS A 206 -0.02 0.35 4.47
CA HIS A 206 0.20 1.10 5.72
C HIS A 206 0.60 0.22 6.91
N MET A 207 1.30 -0.90 6.63
CA MET A 207 1.64 -1.91 7.65
C MET A 207 0.41 -2.40 8.44
N GLY A 208 -0.78 -2.43 7.78
CA GLY A 208 -2.04 -2.80 8.42
C GLY A 208 -2.44 -1.89 9.59
N TRP A 209 -1.92 -0.67 9.62
CA TRP A 209 -2.06 0.30 10.71
C TRP A 209 -1.44 -0.13 12.04
N TYR A 210 -0.49 -1.10 12.02
CA TYR A 210 0.30 -1.50 13.18
C TYR A 210 1.71 -0.89 13.20
N ALA A 211 1.97 0.14 12.39
CA ALA A 211 3.27 0.82 12.43
C ALA A 211 3.56 1.50 13.78
N ASN A 212 2.54 1.77 14.60
CA ASN A 212 2.64 2.24 15.98
C ASN A 212 2.76 1.10 17.02
N ASN A 213 2.67 -0.17 16.60
CA ASN A 213 2.82 -1.35 17.44
C ASN A 213 3.56 -2.46 16.66
N LEU A 214 4.87 -2.29 16.48
CA LEU A 214 5.70 -3.16 15.65
C LEU A 214 5.84 -4.58 16.21
N GLN A 215 5.70 -4.76 17.53
CA GLN A 215 5.66 -6.10 18.13
C GLN A 215 4.43 -6.86 17.63
N LYS A 216 3.25 -6.22 17.69
CA LYS A 216 2.02 -6.85 17.19
C LYS A 216 2.07 -7.12 15.68
N LEU A 217 2.68 -6.21 14.92
CA LEU A 217 2.90 -6.43 13.50
C LEU A 217 3.76 -7.67 13.23
N ALA A 218 4.86 -7.83 13.99
CA ALA A 218 5.73 -9.00 13.88
C ALA A 218 4.97 -10.31 14.15
N GLU A 219 4.20 -10.37 15.25
CA GLU A 219 3.34 -11.52 15.58
C GLU A 219 2.38 -11.88 14.42
N LEU A 220 1.73 -10.86 13.82
CA LEU A 220 0.83 -11.05 12.68
C LEU A 220 1.55 -11.54 11.42
N MET A 221 2.77 -11.06 11.18
CA MET A 221 3.59 -11.54 10.06
C MET A 221 4.01 -13.01 10.25
N GLU A 222 4.29 -13.45 11.48
CA GLU A 222 4.53 -14.88 11.77
C GLU A 222 3.26 -15.72 11.56
N GLU A 223 2.14 -15.22 12.03
CA GLU A 223 0.85 -15.93 11.95
C GLU A 223 0.35 -16.06 10.50
N MET A 224 0.70 -15.10 9.63
CA MET A 224 0.23 -15.02 8.23
C MET A 224 1.43 -14.93 7.26
N PRO A 225 2.05 -16.06 6.89
CA PRO A 225 3.23 -16.06 6.02
C PRO A 225 2.97 -15.54 4.59
N ASN A 226 1.72 -15.49 4.15
CA ASN A 226 1.29 -14.91 2.88
C ASN A 226 1.06 -13.38 2.94
N MET A 227 1.25 -12.74 4.11
CA MET A 227 1.14 -11.30 4.30
C MET A 227 2.49 -10.60 4.11
N TYR A 228 2.52 -9.66 3.19
CA TYR A 228 3.55 -8.64 3.02
C TYR A 228 3.03 -7.29 3.52
N VAL A 229 3.90 -6.33 3.77
CA VAL A 229 3.50 -5.02 4.27
C VAL A 229 4.12 -3.90 3.45
N GLY A 230 3.32 -2.87 3.14
CA GLY A 230 3.80 -1.65 2.49
C GLY A 230 3.94 -0.51 3.49
N ILE A 231 5.01 0.28 3.36
CA ILE A 231 5.33 1.39 4.29
C ILE A 231 4.64 2.72 3.92
N GLY A 232 3.79 2.74 2.91
CA GLY A 232 3.09 3.97 2.48
C GLY A 232 2.37 4.65 3.64
N ALA A 233 2.51 5.95 3.73
CA ALA A 233 1.86 6.84 4.71
C ALA A 233 2.13 6.56 6.20
N VAL A 234 3.09 5.68 6.55
CA VAL A 234 3.45 5.36 7.95
C VAL A 234 4.91 5.65 8.30
N ILE A 235 5.59 6.42 7.49
CA ILE A 235 7.00 6.76 7.70
C ILE A 235 7.22 7.53 9.02
N ALA A 236 6.21 8.30 9.48
CA ALA A 236 6.30 9.02 10.74
C ALA A 236 6.27 8.10 11.96
N GLU A 237 5.48 7.04 11.90
CA GLU A 237 5.42 6.03 12.95
C GLU A 237 6.76 5.29 13.05
N LEU A 238 7.34 4.93 11.91
CA LEU A 238 8.65 4.27 11.83
C LEU A 238 9.77 5.18 12.34
N GLY A 239 9.86 6.42 11.85
CA GLY A 239 10.89 7.39 12.24
C GLY A 239 10.81 7.86 13.70
N ARG A 240 9.68 7.64 14.41
CA ARG A 240 9.55 7.93 15.85
C ARG A 240 9.96 6.79 16.78
N GLN A 241 10.24 5.60 16.22
CA GLN A 241 10.71 4.43 16.96
C GLN A 241 11.86 3.71 16.22
N PRO A 242 12.95 4.42 15.90
CA PRO A 242 13.95 3.96 14.94
C PRO A 242 14.60 2.63 15.32
N ARG A 243 14.82 2.35 16.59
CA ARG A 243 15.43 1.09 17.04
C ARG A 243 14.53 -0.11 16.78
N ASN A 244 13.25 0.00 17.14
CA ASN A 244 12.28 -1.08 16.91
C ASN A 244 12.01 -1.26 15.42
N ALA A 245 11.90 -0.15 14.66
CA ALA A 245 11.72 -0.18 13.23
C ALA A 245 12.94 -0.83 12.54
N HIS A 246 14.17 -0.42 12.88
CA HIS A 246 15.40 -1.06 12.38
C HIS A 246 15.36 -2.59 12.57
N ASN A 247 15.09 -3.05 13.80
CA ASN A 247 15.02 -4.47 14.11
C ASN A 247 13.93 -5.20 13.31
N LEU A 248 12.75 -4.59 13.15
CA LEU A 248 11.68 -5.16 12.33
C LEU A 248 12.13 -5.33 10.87
N PHE A 249 12.76 -4.29 10.29
CA PHE A 249 13.24 -4.35 8.91
C PHE A 249 14.32 -5.41 8.72
N ILE A 250 15.24 -5.59 9.68
CA ILE A 250 16.25 -6.67 9.63
C ILE A 250 15.60 -8.05 9.69
N ASN A 251 14.66 -8.25 10.62
CA ASN A 251 14.08 -9.57 10.88
C ASN A 251 13.06 -9.99 9.80
N TYR A 252 12.35 -9.03 9.19
CA TYR A 252 11.31 -9.26 8.21
C TYR A 252 11.62 -8.67 6.83
N GLN A 253 12.92 -8.47 6.54
CA GLN A 253 13.42 -7.80 5.34
C GLN A 253 12.86 -8.33 4.02
N ASP A 254 12.43 -9.59 3.96
CA ASP A 254 11.91 -10.25 2.76
C ASP A 254 10.41 -10.01 2.52
N ARG A 255 9.73 -9.30 3.44
CA ARG A 255 8.28 -9.08 3.37
C ARG A 255 7.84 -7.62 3.56
N ILE A 256 8.78 -6.69 3.55
CA ILE A 256 8.52 -5.25 3.64
C ILE A 256 8.78 -4.62 2.28
N LEU A 257 7.87 -3.77 1.83
CA LEU A 257 7.87 -3.16 0.49
C LEU A 257 7.84 -1.64 0.60
N PHE A 258 8.64 -0.97 -0.22
CA PHE A 258 8.60 0.47 -0.36
C PHE A 258 7.30 0.90 -1.05
N GLY A 259 6.69 1.97 -0.57
CA GLY A 259 5.55 2.64 -1.17
C GLY A 259 5.26 3.94 -0.45
N LYS A 260 4.63 4.90 -1.14
CA LYS A 260 4.40 6.22 -0.55
C LYS A 260 2.93 6.56 -0.35
N ASP A 261 2.01 5.98 -1.11
CA ASP A 261 0.56 6.21 -1.15
C ASP A 261 0.17 7.35 -2.11
N SER A 262 0.41 8.60 -1.79
CA SER A 262 0.14 9.72 -2.68
C SER A 262 1.41 10.21 -3.37
N TYR A 263 1.35 10.39 -4.69
CA TYR A 263 2.50 10.90 -5.45
C TYR A 263 2.67 12.40 -5.23
N GLN A 264 3.68 12.74 -4.44
CA GLN A 264 4.16 14.09 -4.16
C GLN A 264 5.69 14.01 -4.13
N PRO A 265 6.39 14.38 -5.21
CA PRO A 265 7.83 14.20 -5.35
C PRO A 265 8.65 14.77 -4.19
N GLU A 266 8.25 15.93 -3.69
CA GLU A 266 8.91 16.65 -2.59
C GLU A 266 8.85 15.93 -1.23
N GLU A 267 8.00 14.92 -1.10
CA GLU A 267 7.86 14.16 0.15
C GLU A 267 8.77 12.91 0.19
N PHE A 268 9.24 12.39 -0.95
CA PHE A 268 10.08 11.19 -1.03
C PHE A 268 11.43 11.34 -0.32
N PRO A 269 12.13 12.49 -0.37
CA PRO A 269 13.36 12.68 0.37
C PRO A 269 13.26 12.36 1.86
N THR A 270 12.11 12.59 2.47
CA THR A 270 11.87 12.23 3.88
C THR A 270 11.87 10.71 4.09
N TYR A 271 11.30 9.95 3.15
CA TYR A 271 11.33 8.47 3.19
C TYR A 271 12.75 7.95 3.07
N PHE A 272 13.52 8.47 2.10
CA PHE A 272 14.92 8.08 1.92
C PHE A 272 15.74 8.42 3.16
N ARG A 273 15.60 9.64 3.70
CA ARG A 273 16.29 10.06 4.92
C ARG A 273 16.01 9.15 6.11
N VAL A 274 14.75 8.76 6.30
CA VAL A 274 14.38 7.82 7.37
C VAL A 274 15.00 6.45 7.15
N LEU A 275 14.98 5.91 5.95
CA LEU A 275 15.45 4.55 5.68
C LEU A 275 16.98 4.45 5.65
N GLU A 276 17.65 5.43 5.02
CA GLU A 276 19.07 5.35 4.65
C GLU A 276 20.04 5.99 5.66
N THR A 277 19.58 6.95 6.49
CA THR A 277 20.46 7.71 7.36
C THR A 277 20.32 7.37 8.83
N ALA A 278 21.31 7.78 9.64
CA ALA A 278 21.27 7.78 11.09
C ALA A 278 20.93 9.17 11.66
N ASP A 279 20.31 10.04 10.87
CA ASP A 279 19.96 11.39 11.30
C ASP A 279 18.99 11.38 12.47
N GLU A 280 19.13 12.34 13.36
CA GLU A 280 18.29 12.46 14.54
C GLU A 280 17.51 13.78 14.55
N TYR A 281 16.31 13.73 15.13
CA TYR A 281 15.51 14.89 15.51
C TYR A 281 15.17 15.84 14.34
N PHE A 282 14.88 15.29 13.15
CA PHE A 282 14.45 16.10 12.03
C PHE A 282 12.92 16.16 11.89
N PRO A 283 12.36 17.24 11.33
CA PRO A 283 10.91 17.45 11.36
C PRO A 283 10.19 16.54 10.37
N TYR A 284 9.02 16.04 10.79
CA TYR A 284 8.05 15.42 9.89
C TYR A 284 7.39 16.48 8.99
N TYR A 285 7.22 16.17 7.71
CA TYR A 285 6.75 17.13 6.71
C TYR A 285 5.24 17.45 6.78
N LYS A 286 4.37 16.49 7.17
CA LYS A 286 2.92 16.72 7.28
C LYS A 286 2.56 17.38 8.61
N LYS A 287 2.82 18.68 8.72
CA LYS A 287 2.58 19.45 9.95
C LYS A 287 1.13 19.43 10.43
N TYR A 288 0.17 19.17 9.53
CA TYR A 288 -1.24 19.04 9.91
C TYR A 288 -1.58 17.71 10.61
N HIS A 289 -0.67 16.72 10.57
CA HIS A 289 -0.81 15.50 11.38
C HIS A 289 -0.39 15.78 12.82
N ALA A 290 0.83 16.25 13.00
CA ALA A 290 1.42 16.65 14.28
C ALA A 290 2.81 17.29 14.06
N PHE A 291 3.35 17.91 15.08
CA PHE A 291 4.70 18.51 15.08
C PHE A 291 5.75 17.49 15.54
N TRP A 292 5.78 16.35 14.87
CA TRP A 292 6.69 15.25 15.21
C TRP A 292 8.12 15.50 14.75
N ALA A 293 9.08 15.07 15.58
CA ALA A 293 10.46 14.84 15.17
C ALA A 293 10.65 13.35 14.84
N MET A 294 11.48 13.08 13.83
CA MET A 294 11.78 11.75 13.35
C MET A 294 13.28 11.46 13.42
N TYR A 295 13.63 10.20 13.28
CA TYR A 295 14.97 9.66 13.34
C TYR A 295 15.18 8.67 12.22
N GLY A 296 16.40 8.61 11.69
CA GLY A 296 16.79 7.64 10.68
C GLY A 296 16.91 6.23 11.25
N LEU A 297 16.61 5.24 10.40
CA LEU A 297 16.71 3.83 10.72
C LEU A 297 18.11 3.27 10.45
N ASN A 298 18.90 3.94 9.58
CA ASN A 298 20.21 3.49 9.18
C ASN A 298 20.23 2.03 8.72
N LEU A 299 19.38 1.70 7.76
CA LEU A 299 19.25 0.32 7.27
C LEU A 299 20.49 -0.07 6.44
N PRO A 300 20.99 -1.31 6.58
CA PRO A 300 22.07 -1.83 5.72
C PRO A 300 21.61 -1.89 4.26
N ASP A 301 22.57 -1.72 3.33
CA ASP A 301 22.32 -1.73 1.87
C ASP A 301 21.55 -2.95 1.38
N GLU A 302 21.85 -4.14 1.92
CA GLU A 302 21.15 -5.36 1.51
C GLU A 302 19.69 -5.38 1.93
N VAL A 303 19.35 -4.75 3.05
CA VAL A 303 17.98 -4.58 3.52
C VAL A 303 17.29 -3.49 2.68
N LEU A 304 17.97 -2.38 2.41
CA LEU A 304 17.45 -1.31 1.54
C LEU A 304 17.09 -1.86 0.15
N LYS A 305 17.98 -2.62 -0.49
CA LYS A 305 17.71 -3.25 -1.80
C LYS A 305 16.48 -4.17 -1.77
N LYS A 306 16.29 -4.93 -0.68
CA LYS A 306 15.10 -5.78 -0.53
C LYS A 306 13.82 -4.96 -0.44
N VAL A 307 13.81 -3.95 0.42
CA VAL A 307 12.67 -3.05 0.63
C VAL A 307 12.37 -2.24 -0.62
N TYR A 308 13.40 -1.71 -1.28
CA TYR A 308 13.25 -0.85 -2.44
C TYR A 308 12.75 -1.60 -3.69
N TYR A 309 13.29 -2.78 -3.99
CA TYR A 309 12.92 -3.46 -5.23
C TYR A 309 12.87 -4.98 -5.20
N LYS A 310 13.81 -5.67 -4.51
CA LYS A 310 13.91 -7.13 -4.61
C LYS A 310 12.61 -7.84 -4.20
N ASN A 311 11.97 -7.41 -3.11
CA ASN A 311 10.71 -8.00 -2.65
C ASN A 311 9.57 -7.76 -3.64
N ALA A 312 9.48 -6.56 -4.22
CA ALA A 312 8.47 -6.25 -5.23
C ALA A 312 8.68 -7.10 -6.50
N LEU A 313 9.91 -7.32 -6.93
CA LEU A 313 10.23 -8.20 -8.06
C LEU A 313 9.77 -9.65 -7.86
N THR A 314 9.79 -10.15 -6.61
CA THR A 314 9.29 -11.51 -6.31
C THR A 314 7.75 -11.61 -6.37
N LEU A 315 7.06 -10.50 -6.20
CA LEU A 315 5.59 -10.44 -6.17
C LEU A 315 4.97 -10.05 -7.51
N LEU A 316 5.71 -9.29 -8.32
CA LEU A 316 5.22 -8.70 -9.57
C LEU A 316 5.88 -9.43 -10.76
N PRO A 317 5.20 -10.41 -11.36
CA PRO A 317 5.81 -11.23 -12.40
C PRO A 317 6.08 -10.43 -13.68
N GLY A 318 7.23 -10.69 -14.31
CA GLY A 318 7.58 -10.18 -15.63
C GLY A 318 8.03 -8.72 -15.66
N LEU A 319 8.53 -8.19 -14.54
CA LEU A 319 9.24 -6.92 -14.54
C LEU A 319 10.66 -7.07 -15.13
N ASP A 320 11.09 -6.03 -15.81
CA ASP A 320 12.43 -5.96 -16.39
C ASP A 320 13.49 -5.77 -15.28
N GLN A 321 14.25 -6.80 -15.01
CA GLN A 321 15.27 -6.80 -13.95
C GLN A 321 16.47 -5.92 -14.28
N SER A 322 16.73 -5.64 -15.58
CA SER A 322 17.84 -4.78 -15.98
C SER A 322 17.75 -3.35 -15.46
N LEU A 323 16.54 -2.90 -15.10
CA LEU A 323 16.31 -1.59 -14.46
C LEU A 323 16.92 -1.48 -13.04
N PHE A 324 17.38 -2.58 -12.47
CA PHE A 324 17.89 -2.68 -11.09
C PHE A 324 19.34 -3.17 -11.01
N GLU A 325 19.99 -3.36 -12.15
CA GLU A 325 21.40 -3.78 -12.28
C GLU A 325 22.30 -2.54 -12.29
N ASN A 326 22.52 -1.92 -11.10
CA ASN A 326 23.53 -0.85 -10.94
C ASN A 326 24.35 -1.08 -9.68
#